data_a69b1e206a35ca6c8caccdb06e61cd07
#
_entry.id   a69b1e206a35ca6c8caccdb06e61cd07
#
_cell.length_a   1.000
_cell.length_b   1.000
_cell.length_c   1.000
_cell.angle_alpha   90.00
_cell.angle_beta   90.00
_cell.angle_gamma   90.00
#
_symmetry.space_group_name_H-M   'P 1'
#
loop_
_entity.id
_entity.type
_entity.pdbx_description
1 polymer ?
#
loop_
_entity_poly.entity_id
_entity_poly.type
_entity_poly.pdbx_seq_one_letter_code
_entity_poly.pdbx_strand_id
1 'polypeptide(L)'
;MNVLRACVLTAVVTTTLSLGASIALLGEDNTARETRDRHEIEALMWKYTRALDKGDGATYASTYTADGQFGNGTNATKGREALSKLVVRQPAAGEPPRAPLYHMELNHWIEFVDKDHARYHAYYLTVAGALGRETPPRLVAAGQSFDEMERVSGKWLLKTRDVAAKD
;
A
#
# COMPACT_ATOMS: atom_id res chain seq x y z
N MET A 1 -40.74 -26.07 -49.44
CA MET A 1 -39.44 -25.41 -49.70
C MET A 1 -39.27 -24.20 -48.81
N ASN A 2 -39.44 -24.33 -47.49
CA ASN A 2 -39.31 -23.17 -46.51
C ASN A 2 -38.86 -23.56 -45.09
N VAL A 3 -38.23 -24.72 -44.90
CA VAL A 3 -37.83 -25.20 -43.57
C VAL A 3 -36.32 -24.95 -43.30
N LEU A 4 -35.53 -24.64 -44.34
CA LEU A 4 -34.07 -24.45 -44.20
C LEU A 4 -33.64 -23.03 -43.83
N ARG A 5 -34.55 -22.03 -43.88
CA ARG A 5 -34.21 -20.62 -43.54
C ARG A 5 -34.42 -20.27 -42.07
N ALA A 6 -35.15 -21.05 -41.31
CA ALA A 6 -35.44 -20.77 -39.90
C ALA A 6 -34.31 -21.21 -38.94
N CYS A 7 -33.52 -22.22 -39.31
CA CYS A 7 -32.44 -22.72 -38.42
C CYS A 7 -31.17 -21.92 -38.44
N VAL A 8 -30.91 -21.09 -39.47
CA VAL A 8 -29.65 -20.31 -39.55
C VAL A 8 -29.72 -19.00 -38.73
N LEU A 9 -30.93 -18.44 -38.57
CA LEU A 9 -31.07 -17.20 -37.78
C LEU A 9 -31.02 -17.41 -36.26
N THR A 10 -31.37 -18.62 -35.79
CA THR A 10 -31.38 -18.91 -34.35
C THR A 10 -29.96 -19.19 -33.79
N ALA A 11 -29.05 -19.68 -34.61
CA ALA A 11 -27.70 -20.02 -34.21
C ALA A 11 -26.78 -18.78 -34.07
N VAL A 12 -27.04 -17.70 -34.84
CA VAL A 12 -26.22 -16.47 -34.81
C VAL A 12 -26.56 -15.59 -33.60
N VAL A 13 -27.83 -15.60 -33.16
CA VAL A 13 -28.25 -14.76 -32.00
C VAL A 13 -27.76 -15.36 -30.68
N THR A 14 -27.64 -16.67 -30.53
CA THR A 14 -27.19 -17.32 -29.30
C THR A 14 -25.69 -17.22 -29.08
N THR A 15 -24.85 -17.15 -30.13
CA THR A 15 -23.40 -17.02 -30.00
C THR A 15 -22.96 -15.58 -29.63
N THR A 16 -23.68 -14.57 -30.06
CA THR A 16 -23.34 -13.18 -29.71
C THR A 16 -23.70 -12.82 -28.25
N LEU A 17 -24.75 -13.38 -27.68
CA LEU A 17 -25.12 -13.17 -26.30
C LEU A 17 -24.14 -13.83 -25.32
N SER A 18 -23.59 -15.01 -25.65
CA SER A 18 -22.65 -15.71 -24.77
C SER A 18 -21.29 -15.05 -24.71
N LEU A 19 -20.82 -14.44 -25.79
CA LEU A 19 -19.55 -13.71 -25.81
C LEU A 19 -19.61 -12.38 -25.02
N GLY A 20 -20.70 -11.65 -25.11
CA GLY A 20 -20.94 -10.42 -24.38
C GLY A 20 -21.03 -10.65 -22.87
N ALA A 21 -21.70 -11.71 -22.44
CA ALA A 21 -21.81 -12.05 -21.02
C ALA A 21 -20.47 -12.49 -20.42
N SER A 22 -19.63 -13.20 -21.17
CA SER A 22 -18.29 -13.61 -20.69
C SER A 22 -17.33 -12.44 -20.50
N ILE A 23 -17.36 -11.45 -21.38
CA ILE A 23 -16.52 -10.25 -21.27
C ILE A 23 -16.97 -9.38 -20.09
N ALA A 24 -18.28 -9.24 -19.87
CA ALA A 24 -18.82 -8.50 -18.74
C ALA A 24 -18.45 -9.13 -17.38
N LEU A 25 -18.51 -10.46 -17.29
CA LEU A 25 -18.12 -11.21 -16.08
C LEU A 25 -16.63 -11.07 -15.76
N LEU A 26 -15.76 -11.06 -16.77
CA LEU A 26 -14.31 -10.85 -16.57
C LEU A 26 -14.00 -9.41 -16.13
N GLY A 27 -14.73 -8.43 -16.60
CA GLY A 27 -14.58 -7.03 -16.20
C GLY A 27 -15.03 -6.78 -14.76
N GLU A 28 -16.13 -7.36 -14.34
CA GLU A 28 -16.62 -7.29 -12.95
C GLU A 28 -15.67 -7.98 -11.97
N ASP A 29 -15.11 -9.13 -12.33
CA ASP A 29 -14.16 -9.85 -11.47
C ASP A 29 -12.87 -9.06 -11.25
N ASN A 30 -12.33 -8.43 -12.29
CA ASN A 30 -11.16 -7.57 -12.18
C ASN A 30 -11.41 -6.34 -11.29
N THR A 31 -12.55 -5.67 -11.44
CA THR A 31 -12.92 -4.51 -10.62
C THR A 31 -13.09 -4.88 -9.14
N ALA A 32 -13.76 -6.01 -8.88
CA ALA A 32 -13.96 -6.51 -7.53
C ALA A 32 -12.61 -6.89 -6.86
N ARG A 33 -11.70 -7.50 -7.63
CA ARG A 33 -10.35 -7.81 -7.17
C ARG A 33 -9.58 -6.53 -6.84
N GLU A 34 -9.51 -5.57 -7.76
CA GLU A 34 -8.78 -4.31 -7.52
C GLU A 34 -9.35 -3.54 -6.35
N THR A 35 -10.65 -3.57 -6.12
CA THR A 35 -11.28 -2.93 -4.96
C THR A 35 -10.78 -3.56 -3.66
N ARG A 36 -10.74 -4.90 -3.57
CA ARG A 36 -10.17 -5.59 -2.41
C ARG A 36 -8.70 -5.28 -2.22
N ASP A 37 -7.93 -5.30 -3.30
CA ASP A 37 -6.49 -5.04 -3.28
C ASP A 37 -6.17 -3.63 -2.79
N ARG A 38 -6.94 -2.61 -3.23
CA ARG A 38 -6.83 -1.24 -2.70
C ARG A 38 -7.06 -1.21 -1.20
N HIS A 39 -8.10 -1.87 -0.72
CA HIS A 39 -8.43 -1.92 0.70
C HIS A 39 -7.34 -2.62 1.52
N GLU A 40 -6.76 -3.70 1.00
CA GLU A 40 -5.65 -4.41 1.64
C GLU A 40 -4.37 -3.55 1.71
N ILE A 41 -4.05 -2.81 0.64
CA ILE A 41 -2.91 -1.89 0.61
C ILE A 41 -3.13 -0.72 1.59
N GLU A 42 -4.31 -0.13 1.63
CA GLU A 42 -4.65 0.92 2.60
C GLU A 42 -4.54 0.43 4.05
N ALA A 43 -5.03 -0.78 4.34
CA ALA A 43 -4.89 -1.40 5.65
C ALA A 43 -3.42 -1.69 6.00
N LEU A 44 -2.59 -2.10 5.01
CA LEU A 44 -1.17 -2.28 5.18
C LEU A 44 -0.49 -0.96 5.55
N MET A 45 -0.79 0.14 4.84
CA MET A 45 -0.21 1.46 5.10
C MET A 45 -0.65 2.01 6.46
N TRP A 46 -1.89 1.78 6.86
CA TRP A 46 -2.35 2.08 8.22
C TRP A 46 -1.56 1.29 9.28
N LYS A 47 -1.35 -0.01 9.07
CA LYS A 47 -0.54 -0.83 9.96
C LYS A 47 0.91 -0.34 10.04
N TYR A 48 1.49 0.04 8.90
CA TYR A 48 2.82 0.61 8.78
C TYR A 48 2.97 1.88 9.63
N THR A 49 2.13 2.89 9.41
CA THR A 49 2.20 4.17 10.13
C THR A 49 1.98 3.99 11.64
N ARG A 50 1.04 3.13 12.04
CA ARG A 50 0.80 2.86 13.47
C ARG A 50 1.96 2.15 14.16
N ALA A 51 2.63 1.23 13.47
CA ALA A 51 3.83 0.57 14.01
C ALA A 51 4.99 1.57 14.15
N LEU A 52 5.18 2.44 13.16
CA LEU A 52 6.18 3.50 13.16
C LEU A 52 5.95 4.48 14.32
N ASP A 53 4.72 4.96 14.51
CA ASP A 53 4.35 5.89 15.59
C ASP A 53 4.59 5.30 16.99
N LYS A 54 4.35 4.01 17.15
CA LYS A 54 4.51 3.30 18.42
C LYS A 54 5.94 2.84 18.69
N GLY A 55 6.83 2.90 17.70
CA GLY A 55 8.16 2.30 17.79
C GLY A 55 8.12 0.76 17.83
N ASP A 56 7.05 0.16 17.29
CA ASP A 56 6.90 -1.30 17.21
C ASP A 56 7.67 -1.85 16.00
N GLY A 57 8.95 -2.09 16.21
CA GLY A 57 9.86 -2.57 15.16
C GLY A 57 9.44 -3.90 14.55
N ALA A 58 8.90 -4.82 15.34
CA ALA A 58 8.48 -6.13 14.85
C ALA A 58 7.28 -6.00 13.89
N THR A 59 6.26 -5.25 14.29
CA THR A 59 5.10 -4.97 13.43
C THR A 59 5.50 -4.16 12.21
N TYR A 60 6.36 -3.13 12.36
CA TYR A 60 6.88 -2.33 11.25
C TYR A 60 7.58 -3.20 10.20
N ALA A 61 8.54 -4.02 10.61
CA ALA A 61 9.25 -4.92 9.71
C ALA A 61 8.33 -5.96 9.05
N SER A 62 7.25 -6.37 9.71
CA SER A 62 6.28 -7.31 9.16
C SER A 62 5.46 -6.75 8.00
N THR A 63 5.44 -5.43 7.80
CA THR A 63 4.79 -4.79 6.65
C THR A 63 5.61 -4.87 5.36
N TYR A 64 6.87 -5.27 5.45
CA TYR A 64 7.77 -5.44 4.32
C TYR A 64 7.89 -6.89 3.87
N THR A 65 8.29 -7.09 2.61
CA THR A 65 8.79 -8.39 2.12
C THR A 65 10.04 -8.81 2.92
N ALA A 66 10.47 -10.05 2.81
CA ALA A 66 11.64 -10.54 3.55
C ALA A 66 12.92 -9.74 3.23
N ASP A 67 13.05 -9.31 1.97
CA ASP A 67 14.15 -8.52 1.42
C ASP A 67 13.76 -7.05 1.17
N GLY A 68 12.65 -6.60 1.74
CA GLY A 68 12.14 -5.24 1.59
C GLY A 68 13.11 -4.18 2.09
N GLN A 69 12.98 -2.95 1.58
CA GLN A 69 13.88 -1.85 1.93
C GLN A 69 13.17 -0.53 2.21
N PHE A 70 13.77 0.26 3.09
CA PHE A 70 13.43 1.65 3.33
C PHE A 70 14.57 2.55 2.84
N GLY A 71 14.24 3.56 2.04
CA GLY A 71 15.21 4.45 1.39
C GLY A 71 15.79 3.88 0.12
N ASN A 72 16.66 4.67 -0.52
CA ASN A 72 17.27 4.38 -1.81
C ASN A 72 18.79 4.30 -1.78
N GLY A 73 19.36 3.66 -2.79
CA GLY A 73 20.80 3.62 -3.04
C GLY A 73 21.58 2.93 -1.93
N THR A 74 22.77 3.46 -1.65
CA THR A 74 23.73 2.89 -0.69
C THR A 74 23.29 3.04 0.76
N ASN A 75 22.39 3.98 1.05
CA ASN A 75 21.90 4.27 2.40
C ASN A 75 20.58 3.54 2.74
N ALA A 76 20.10 2.69 1.85
CA ALA A 76 18.88 1.95 2.10
C ALA A 76 19.03 0.93 3.25
N THR A 77 18.06 0.93 4.15
CA THR A 77 17.94 -0.11 5.19
C THR A 77 17.20 -1.31 4.61
N LYS A 78 17.82 -2.47 4.56
CA LYS A 78 17.31 -3.67 3.89
C LYS A 78 17.09 -4.83 4.83
N GLY A 79 16.01 -5.56 4.59
CA GLY A 79 15.64 -6.78 5.30
C GLY A 79 15.00 -6.52 6.66
N ARG A 80 14.14 -7.46 7.06
CA ARG A 80 13.28 -7.28 8.25
C ARG A 80 14.04 -7.06 9.55
N GLU A 81 15.20 -7.67 9.72
CA GLU A 81 16.00 -7.46 10.93
C GLU A 81 16.49 -6.01 11.07
N ALA A 82 17.05 -5.45 9.99
CA ALA A 82 17.51 -4.06 9.99
C ALA A 82 16.33 -3.09 10.08
N LEU A 83 15.25 -3.35 9.36
CA LEU A 83 14.04 -2.54 9.39
C LEU A 83 13.39 -2.52 10.77
N SER A 84 13.39 -3.63 11.50
CA SER A 84 12.83 -3.67 12.87
C SER A 84 13.57 -2.76 13.84
N LYS A 85 14.86 -2.54 13.64
CA LYS A 85 15.70 -1.69 14.49
C LYS A 85 15.55 -0.20 14.16
N LEU A 86 15.08 0.12 12.93
CA LEU A 86 14.98 1.49 12.43
C LEU A 86 14.01 2.36 13.24
N VAL A 87 12.93 1.78 13.75
CA VAL A 87 11.83 2.51 14.37
C VAL A 87 11.76 2.38 15.89
N VAL A 88 12.64 1.59 16.50
CA VAL A 88 12.66 1.43 17.96
C VAL A 88 13.10 2.73 18.61
N ARG A 89 12.18 3.40 19.31
CA ARG A 89 12.37 4.70 19.96
C ARG A 89 12.23 4.59 21.47
N GLN A 90 13.02 3.76 22.10
CA GLN A 90 13.06 3.75 23.56
C GLN A 90 13.95 4.90 24.04
N PRO A 91 13.45 5.84 24.89
CA PRO A 91 14.32 6.80 25.56
C PRO A 91 15.33 6.03 26.38
N ALA A 92 16.57 6.49 26.39
CA ALA A 92 17.56 5.95 27.32
C ALA A 92 17.12 6.21 28.77
N ALA A 93 17.58 5.38 29.70
CA ALA A 93 17.25 5.55 31.11
C ALA A 93 17.66 6.97 31.59
N GLY A 94 16.68 7.75 32.10
CA GLY A 94 16.90 9.13 32.52
C GLY A 94 16.69 10.22 31.47
N GLU A 95 16.42 9.85 30.20
CA GLU A 95 15.99 10.84 29.20
C GLU A 95 14.54 11.30 29.44
N PRO A 96 14.25 12.57 29.19
CA PRO A 96 12.88 13.09 29.30
C PRO A 96 11.96 12.41 28.25
N PRO A 97 10.65 12.35 28.51
CA PRO A 97 9.68 11.85 27.55
C PRO A 97 9.81 12.59 26.22
N ARG A 98 9.81 11.85 25.12
CA ARG A 98 9.82 12.43 23.77
C ARG A 98 8.37 12.67 23.31
N ALA A 99 8.16 13.74 22.56
CA ALA A 99 6.87 13.99 21.92
C ALA A 99 6.46 12.80 21.05
N PRO A 100 5.20 12.36 21.12
CA PRO A 100 4.70 11.37 20.19
C PRO A 100 4.82 11.89 18.76
N LEU A 101 5.12 11.03 17.82
CA LEU A 101 5.09 11.35 16.40
C LEU A 101 3.83 10.73 15.79
N TYR A 102 3.25 11.47 14.86
CA TYR A 102 2.12 11.04 14.07
C TYR A 102 2.49 11.15 12.60
N HIS A 103 2.56 10.01 11.92
CA HIS A 103 2.80 9.94 10.49
C HIS A 103 1.46 9.85 9.77
N MET A 104 1.25 10.72 8.80
CA MET A 104 0.05 10.82 7.98
C MET A 104 0.41 10.62 6.53
N GLU A 105 -0.28 9.70 5.88
CA GLU A 105 -0.25 9.51 4.42
C GLU A 105 -1.47 10.22 3.83
N LEU A 106 -1.25 11.13 2.90
CA LEU A 106 -2.27 12.02 2.36
C LEU A 106 -2.35 11.88 0.85
N ASN A 107 -3.55 12.06 0.29
CA ASN A 107 -3.77 12.10 -1.16
C ASN A 107 -3.12 10.92 -1.89
N HIS A 108 -3.22 9.73 -1.31
CA HIS A 108 -2.57 8.56 -1.88
C HIS A 108 -3.22 8.14 -3.20
N TRP A 109 -2.39 7.57 -4.06
CA TRP A 109 -2.75 6.98 -5.33
C TRP A 109 -2.15 5.58 -5.44
N ILE A 110 -2.96 4.58 -5.81
CA ILE A 110 -2.53 3.20 -6.00
C ILE A 110 -2.66 2.86 -7.47
N GLU A 111 -1.53 2.54 -8.10
CA GLU A 111 -1.41 2.09 -9.48
C GLU A 111 -1.10 0.60 -9.48
N PHE A 112 -1.99 -0.24 -10.00
CA PHE A 112 -1.70 -1.65 -10.21
C PHE A 112 -0.87 -1.85 -11.48
N VAL A 113 0.34 -2.40 -11.33
CA VAL A 113 1.21 -2.76 -12.45
C VAL A 113 0.74 -4.09 -13.05
N ASP A 114 0.41 -5.04 -12.19
CA ASP A 114 -0.20 -6.31 -12.51
C ASP A 114 -0.97 -6.87 -11.30
N LYS A 115 -1.33 -8.15 -11.32
CA LYS A 115 -2.09 -8.79 -10.22
C LYS A 115 -1.31 -8.92 -8.90
N ASP A 116 0.01 -8.85 -8.94
CA ASP A 116 0.90 -9.08 -7.79
C ASP A 116 1.83 -7.89 -7.49
N HIS A 117 1.83 -6.84 -8.33
CA HIS A 117 2.66 -5.64 -8.16
C HIS A 117 1.82 -4.37 -8.24
N ALA A 118 2.08 -3.45 -7.34
CA ALA A 118 1.48 -2.11 -7.31
C ALA A 118 2.50 -1.06 -6.90
N ARG A 119 2.18 0.20 -7.25
CA ARG A 119 2.87 1.39 -6.79
C ARG A 119 1.93 2.19 -5.91
N TYR A 120 2.46 2.68 -4.79
CA TYR A 120 1.74 3.55 -3.88
C TYR A 120 2.43 4.90 -3.82
N HIS A 121 1.72 5.94 -4.21
CA HIS A 121 2.18 7.32 -4.19
C HIS A 121 1.42 8.06 -3.10
N ALA A 122 2.09 8.89 -2.31
CA ALA A 122 1.43 9.72 -1.32
C ALA A 122 2.23 10.98 -1.02
N TYR A 123 1.55 12.00 -0.52
CA TYR A 123 2.19 13.01 0.30
C TYR A 123 2.23 12.52 1.74
N TYR A 124 3.27 12.86 2.46
CA TYR A 124 3.32 12.56 3.89
C TYR A 124 3.56 13.81 4.73
N LEU A 125 2.98 13.79 5.94
CA LEU A 125 3.30 14.72 7.00
C LEU A 125 3.72 13.94 8.24
N THR A 126 4.72 14.46 8.95
CA THR A 126 5.07 13.99 10.30
C THR A 126 4.89 15.14 11.27
N VAL A 127 4.03 14.93 12.25
CA VAL A 127 3.74 15.92 13.30
C VAL A 127 4.23 15.40 14.64
N ALA A 128 5.03 16.20 15.33
CA ALA A 128 5.31 15.97 16.75
C ALA A 128 4.11 16.46 17.56
N GLY A 129 3.54 15.59 18.39
CA GLY A 129 2.44 15.93 19.28
C GLY A 129 2.87 16.86 20.43
N ALA A 130 1.89 17.33 21.20
CA ALA A 130 2.16 18.17 22.35
C ALA A 130 2.85 17.38 23.49
N LEU A 131 3.77 18.02 24.16
CA LEU A 131 4.32 17.63 25.47
C LEU A 131 3.81 18.59 26.55
N GLY A 132 2.53 18.45 26.92
CA GLY A 132 1.86 19.37 27.84
C GLY A 132 1.34 20.64 27.15
N ARG A 133 0.87 21.59 27.94
CA ARG A 133 0.18 22.80 27.44
C ARG A 133 1.10 23.81 26.77
N GLU A 134 2.37 23.85 27.17
CA GLU A 134 3.33 24.86 26.72
C GLU A 134 4.11 24.47 25.46
N THR A 135 3.97 23.20 25.01
CA THR A 135 4.64 22.71 23.80
C THR A 135 3.58 22.26 22.79
N PRO A 136 3.14 23.17 21.91
CA PRO A 136 2.10 22.83 20.93
C PRO A 136 2.63 21.81 19.91
N PRO A 137 1.74 21.08 19.23
CA PRO A 137 2.10 20.23 18.09
C PRO A 137 2.81 21.04 17.01
N ARG A 138 3.81 20.44 16.36
CA ARG A 138 4.57 21.09 15.30
C ARG A 138 4.82 20.14 14.13
N LEU A 139 4.85 20.70 12.93
CA LEU A 139 5.27 19.96 11.74
C LEU A 139 6.77 19.65 11.85
N VAL A 140 7.14 18.40 11.65
CA VAL A 140 8.52 17.91 11.71
C VAL A 140 9.06 17.63 10.31
N ALA A 141 8.25 17.00 9.47
CA ALA A 141 8.63 16.65 8.11
C ALA A 141 7.40 16.66 7.20
N ALA A 142 7.64 16.95 5.93
CA ALA A 142 6.68 16.83 4.86
C ALA A 142 7.42 16.44 3.57
N GLY A 143 6.76 15.70 2.70
CA GLY A 143 7.33 15.30 1.42
C GLY A 143 6.40 14.39 0.63
N GLN A 144 6.99 13.72 -0.36
CA GLN A 144 6.34 12.73 -1.18
C GLN A 144 6.93 11.36 -0.90
N SER A 145 6.13 10.31 -1.04
CA SER A 145 6.60 8.94 -1.01
C SER A 145 6.24 8.23 -2.31
N PHE A 146 7.15 7.36 -2.72
CA PHE A 146 6.98 6.43 -3.83
C PHE A 146 7.33 5.04 -3.33
N ASP A 147 6.34 4.17 -3.28
CA ASP A 147 6.50 2.86 -2.68
C ASP A 147 6.17 1.78 -3.72
N GLU A 148 7.01 0.76 -3.80
CA GLU A 148 6.73 -0.46 -4.56
C GLU A 148 6.13 -1.50 -3.63
N MET A 149 5.07 -2.14 -4.09
CA MET A 149 4.35 -3.16 -3.35
C MET A 149 4.33 -4.47 -4.12
N GLU A 150 4.45 -5.56 -3.40
CA GLU A 150 4.46 -6.93 -3.93
C GLU A 150 3.49 -7.80 -3.13
N ARG A 151 2.75 -8.66 -3.85
CA ARG A 151 1.89 -9.68 -3.23
C ARG A 151 2.69 -10.95 -2.99
N VAL A 152 2.91 -11.27 -1.73
CA VAL A 152 3.64 -12.47 -1.30
C VAL A 152 2.70 -13.39 -0.53
N SER A 153 2.51 -14.61 -1.02
CA SER A 153 1.60 -15.60 -0.40
C SER A 153 0.20 -15.04 -0.17
N GLY A 154 -0.32 -14.31 -1.16
CA GLY A 154 -1.67 -13.72 -1.16
C GLY A 154 -1.83 -12.46 -0.30
N LYS A 155 -0.77 -11.86 0.22
CA LYS A 155 -0.79 -10.64 1.03
C LYS A 155 0.05 -9.55 0.41
N TRP A 156 -0.46 -8.34 0.36
CA TRP A 156 0.30 -7.17 -0.05
C TRP A 156 1.33 -6.79 1.02
N LEU A 157 2.56 -6.49 0.58
CA LEU A 157 3.68 -6.07 1.42
C LEU A 157 4.47 -4.97 0.70
N LEU A 158 5.16 -4.12 1.46
CA LEU A 158 6.12 -3.15 0.95
C LEU A 158 7.37 -3.86 0.45
N LYS A 159 7.73 -3.66 -0.82
CA LYS A 159 9.01 -4.07 -1.39
C LYS A 159 10.06 -2.99 -1.19
N THR A 160 9.69 -1.77 -1.56
CA THR A 160 10.52 -0.58 -1.40
C THR A 160 9.66 0.56 -0.88
N ARG A 161 10.15 1.30 0.10
CA ARG A 161 9.57 2.58 0.50
C ARG A 161 10.58 3.70 0.35
N ASP A 162 10.26 4.68 -0.47
CA ASP A 162 11.09 5.88 -0.67
C ASP A 162 10.31 7.14 -0.28
N VAL A 163 10.76 7.77 0.80
CA VAL A 163 10.20 9.04 1.32
C VAL A 163 11.02 10.27 0.88
N ALA A 164 12.01 10.08 0.04
CA ALA A 164 12.82 11.13 -0.56
C ALA A 164 12.64 11.17 -2.09
N ALA A 165 11.56 10.54 -2.59
CA ALA A 165 11.24 10.52 -4.00
C ALA A 165 11.14 11.95 -4.54
N LYS A 166 11.69 12.16 -5.72
CA LYS A 166 11.57 13.39 -6.50
C LYS A 166 10.88 13.03 -7.80
N ASP A 167 9.93 13.84 -8.21
CA ASP A 167 9.29 13.78 -9.52
C ASP A 167 10.32 14.02 -10.64
#